data_7f9ce79f22c1e981af64a644c828489c
#
_entry.id   7f9ce79f22c1e981af64a644c828489c
#
_cell.length_a   1.000
_cell.length_b   1.000
_cell.length_c   1.000
_cell.angle_alpha   90.00
_cell.angle_beta   90.00
_cell.angle_gamma   90.00
#
_symmetry.space_group_name_H-M   'P 1'
#
loop_
_entity.id
_entity.type
_entity.pdbx_description
1 polymer ?
#
loop_
_entity_poly.entity_id
_entity_poly.type
_entity_poly.pdbx_seq_one_letter_code
_entity_poly.pdbx_strand_id
1 'polypeptide(L)'
;MLLVPHILSPVSAPWVAWVMLFLLLCGVVAEMVQSGVVVQAFSTIFAKVERSYGDVQHNLLEELIMNIFRIGTFAMALYLYAYRAGDFRFATYLLVAAWVLGIDAVKLAVAAVVNYTFRISKRFALISTHYNNLWTVICCGFYVALLFLLNIDNAVLTKWLLFALALVAIVLIFIKWIRIFCTDMRSFLYIVLYILTLEVLPLLVMIMGAGYIVD
;
A
#
# COMPACT_ATOMS: atom_id res chain seq x y z
N MET A 1 10.82 -42.97 2.48
CA MET A 1 11.60 -41.76 2.86
C MET A 1 11.02 -40.59 2.05
N LEU A 2 10.00 -39.94 2.60
CA LEU A 2 9.34 -38.81 1.95
C LEU A 2 10.31 -37.63 2.04
N LEU A 3 10.85 -37.19 0.89
CA LEU A 3 11.56 -35.93 0.75
C LEU A 3 10.58 -34.81 1.12
N VAL A 4 10.63 -34.36 2.35
CA VAL A 4 10.00 -33.08 2.74
C VAL A 4 10.70 -32.02 1.91
N PRO A 5 10.00 -31.30 1.01
CA PRO A 5 10.64 -30.21 0.28
C PRO A 5 11.14 -29.23 1.34
N HIS A 6 12.45 -28.97 1.35
CA HIS A 6 13.04 -27.90 2.13
C HIS A 6 12.36 -26.62 1.61
N ILE A 7 11.35 -26.16 2.33
CA ILE A 7 10.77 -24.85 2.12
C ILE A 7 11.86 -23.89 2.58
N LEU A 8 12.64 -23.37 1.62
CA LEU A 8 13.61 -22.33 1.86
C LEU A 8 12.85 -21.16 2.51
N SER A 9 13.16 -20.88 3.76
CA SER A 9 12.56 -19.73 4.43
C SER A 9 12.94 -18.45 3.63
N PRO A 10 12.04 -17.47 3.49
CA PRO A 10 12.31 -16.21 2.79
C PRO A 10 13.60 -15.51 3.27
N VAL A 11 13.95 -15.72 4.54
CA VAL A 11 15.18 -15.20 5.16
C VAL A 11 16.45 -15.79 4.55
N SER A 12 16.39 -16.97 3.92
CA SER A 12 17.57 -17.57 3.28
C SER A 12 18.00 -16.85 1.99
N ALA A 13 17.16 -15.97 1.44
CA ALA A 13 17.49 -15.18 0.28
C ALA A 13 18.10 -13.82 0.69
N PRO A 14 19.43 -13.61 0.52
CA PRO A 14 20.12 -12.42 1.03
C PRO A 14 19.59 -11.11 0.42
N TRP A 15 19.03 -11.14 -0.79
CA TRP A 15 18.46 -9.96 -1.44
C TRP A 15 17.21 -9.41 -0.71
N VAL A 16 16.46 -10.27 -0.02
CA VAL A 16 15.26 -9.84 0.75
C VAL A 16 15.66 -8.89 1.87
N ALA A 17 16.74 -9.21 2.60
CA ALA A 17 17.27 -8.35 3.65
C ALA A 17 17.72 -6.99 3.08
N TRP A 18 18.38 -6.98 1.92
CA TRP A 18 18.78 -5.73 1.25
C TRP A 18 17.59 -4.89 0.81
N VAL A 19 16.54 -5.50 0.26
CA VAL A 19 15.32 -4.79 -0.11
C VAL A 19 14.64 -4.20 1.12
N MET A 20 14.51 -4.97 2.21
CA MET A 20 13.92 -4.47 3.45
C MET A 20 14.72 -3.31 4.04
N LEU A 21 16.07 -3.42 4.04
CA LEU A 21 16.94 -2.33 4.47
C LEU A 21 16.78 -1.08 3.58
N PHE A 22 16.72 -1.25 2.27
CA PHE A 22 16.51 -0.15 1.33
C PHE A 22 15.17 0.55 1.58
N LEU A 23 14.10 -0.20 1.78
CA LEU A 23 12.78 0.36 2.10
C LEU A 23 12.79 1.12 3.44
N LEU A 24 13.49 0.59 4.45
CA LEU A 24 13.68 1.31 5.71
C LEU A 24 14.40 2.64 5.48
N LEU A 25 15.48 2.63 4.70
CA LEU A 25 16.23 3.84 4.36
C LEU A 25 15.36 4.86 3.63
N CYS A 26 14.50 4.43 2.70
CA CYS A 26 13.52 5.31 2.05
C CYS A 26 12.60 5.99 3.08
N GLY A 27 12.06 5.25 4.04
CA GLY A 27 11.23 5.81 5.11
C GLY A 27 11.98 6.83 5.98
N VAL A 28 13.21 6.50 6.38
CA VAL A 28 14.06 7.39 7.18
C VAL A 28 14.45 8.65 6.40
N VAL A 29 14.83 8.53 5.13
CA VAL A 29 15.20 9.68 4.29
C VAL A 29 13.99 10.57 4.07
N ALA A 30 12.79 10.04 3.85
CA ALA A 30 11.57 10.83 3.73
C ALA A 30 11.31 11.64 5.01
N GLU A 31 11.48 11.03 6.19
CA GLU A 31 11.35 11.72 7.48
C GLU A 31 12.44 12.78 7.71
N MET A 32 13.64 12.60 7.16
CA MET A 32 14.72 13.59 7.20
C MET A 32 14.48 14.76 6.26
N VAL A 33 13.88 14.52 5.09
CA VAL A 33 13.55 15.56 4.09
C VAL A 33 12.43 16.46 4.60
N GLN A 34 11.45 15.87 5.25
CA GLN A 34 10.34 16.59 5.88
C GLN A 34 10.04 15.96 7.24
N SER A 35 10.47 16.63 8.30
CA SER A 35 10.29 16.13 9.67
C SER A 35 8.80 15.99 10.02
N GLY A 36 8.43 14.85 10.57
CA GLY A 36 7.08 14.59 11.06
C GLY A 36 6.13 14.00 10.02
N VAL A 37 6.60 13.54 8.84
CA VAL A 37 5.75 12.93 7.80
C VAL A 37 4.98 11.73 8.35
N VAL A 38 5.65 10.83 9.03
CA VAL A 38 5.03 9.64 9.62
C VAL A 38 4.04 10.05 10.72
N VAL A 39 4.43 10.94 11.60
CA VAL A 39 3.56 11.45 12.68
C VAL A 39 2.34 12.16 12.11
N GLN A 40 2.52 12.96 11.06
CA GLN A 40 1.43 13.64 10.35
C GLN A 40 0.49 12.62 9.68
N ALA A 41 1.04 11.58 9.05
CA ALA A 41 0.25 10.52 8.45
C ALA A 41 -0.63 9.81 9.50
N PHE A 42 -0.08 9.47 10.66
CA PHE A 42 -0.84 8.90 11.77
C PHE A 42 -1.89 9.86 12.34
N SER A 43 -1.55 11.13 12.55
CA SER A 43 -2.49 12.13 13.08
C SER A 43 -3.66 12.37 12.15
N THR A 44 -3.44 12.33 10.83
CA THR A 44 -4.50 12.53 9.82
C THR A 44 -5.53 11.41 9.79
N ILE A 45 -5.23 10.19 10.29
CA ILE A 45 -6.24 9.13 10.43
C ILE A 45 -7.37 9.55 11.37
N PHE A 46 -7.01 10.22 12.48
CA PHE A 46 -7.95 10.61 13.52
C PHE A 46 -8.47 12.04 13.38
N ALA A 47 -7.79 12.89 12.61
CA ALA A 47 -8.17 14.28 12.40
C ALA A 47 -9.43 14.42 11.54
N LYS A 48 -10.27 15.41 11.87
CA LYS A 48 -11.33 15.90 10.98
C LYS A 48 -10.72 16.66 9.80
N VAL A 49 -11.27 16.44 8.61
CA VAL A 49 -10.78 17.00 7.33
C VAL A 49 -10.68 18.53 7.36
N GLU A 50 -11.55 19.20 8.10
CA GLU A 50 -11.62 20.67 8.16
C GLU A 50 -10.39 21.36 8.80
N ARG A 51 -9.61 20.65 9.62
CA ARG A 51 -8.44 21.23 10.32
C ARG A 51 -7.14 21.19 9.54
N SER A 52 -7.10 20.53 8.40
CA SER A 52 -5.87 20.29 7.61
C SER A 52 -5.62 21.33 6.52
N TYR A 53 -6.32 22.46 6.52
CA TYR A 53 -6.13 23.55 5.54
C TYR A 53 -4.87 24.43 5.78
N GLY A 54 -4.08 24.16 6.81
CA GLY A 54 -2.85 24.89 7.08
C GLY A 54 -1.66 24.25 6.37
N ASP A 55 -1.07 25.03 5.45
CA ASP A 55 0.30 24.91 4.88
C ASP A 55 0.97 23.52 4.87
N VAL A 56 0.43 22.59 4.10
CA VAL A 56 1.19 21.41 3.72
C VAL A 56 2.06 21.82 2.52
N GLN A 57 3.27 22.27 2.78
CA GLN A 57 4.30 22.38 1.74
C GLN A 57 4.59 20.94 1.25
N HIS A 58 4.00 20.55 0.13
CA HIS A 58 4.32 19.30 -0.54
C HIS A 58 5.73 19.37 -1.13
N ASN A 59 6.64 18.64 -0.55
CA ASN A 59 7.95 18.43 -1.14
C ASN A 59 7.86 17.24 -2.11
N LEU A 60 7.99 17.52 -3.42
CA LEU A 60 7.93 16.48 -4.47
C LEU A 60 8.92 15.35 -4.24
N LEU A 61 10.07 15.63 -3.65
CA LEU A 61 11.10 14.64 -3.39
C LEU A 61 10.67 13.68 -2.28
N GLU A 62 10.07 14.21 -1.20
CA GLU A 62 9.48 13.41 -0.13
C GLU A 62 8.39 12.48 -0.66
N GLU A 63 7.45 13.02 -1.46
CA GLU A 63 6.34 12.26 -2.03
C GLU A 63 6.85 11.12 -2.93
N LEU A 64 7.91 11.38 -3.72
CA LEU A 64 8.53 10.36 -4.57
C LEU A 64 9.17 9.24 -3.75
N ILE A 65 9.93 9.58 -2.71
CA ILE A 65 10.58 8.62 -1.82
C ILE A 65 9.54 7.77 -1.09
N MET A 66 8.47 8.42 -0.58
CA MET A 66 7.38 7.70 0.08
C MET A 66 6.58 6.81 -0.87
N ASN A 67 6.46 7.18 -2.15
CA ASN A 67 5.86 6.32 -3.17
C ASN A 67 6.71 5.06 -3.40
N ILE A 68 8.04 5.20 -3.49
CA ILE A 68 8.95 4.05 -3.61
C ILE A 68 8.79 3.11 -2.39
N PHE A 69 8.74 3.66 -1.18
CA PHE A 69 8.52 2.89 0.04
C PHE A 69 7.19 2.15 -0.01
N ARG A 70 6.09 2.82 -0.36
CA ARG A 70 4.74 2.24 -0.43
C ARG A 70 4.67 1.11 -1.47
N ILE A 71 5.11 1.37 -2.70
CA ILE A 71 5.08 0.39 -3.79
C ILE A 71 5.97 -0.81 -3.45
N GLY A 72 7.19 -0.59 -2.96
CA GLY A 72 8.12 -1.65 -2.61
C GLY A 72 7.61 -2.54 -1.48
N THR A 73 7.06 -1.94 -0.43
CA THR A 73 6.50 -2.68 0.71
C THR A 73 5.27 -3.50 0.28
N PHE A 74 4.37 -2.90 -0.48
CA PHE A 74 3.16 -3.58 -0.95
C PHE A 74 3.48 -4.70 -1.94
N ALA A 75 4.43 -4.48 -2.85
CA ALA A 75 4.93 -5.51 -3.78
C ALA A 75 5.56 -6.69 -3.04
N MET A 76 6.32 -6.45 -1.96
CA MET A 76 6.89 -7.51 -1.14
C MET A 76 5.79 -8.32 -0.43
N ALA A 77 4.75 -7.66 0.09
CA ALA A 77 3.61 -8.34 0.69
C ALA A 77 2.86 -9.21 -0.32
N LEU A 78 2.61 -8.70 -1.52
CA LEU A 78 1.98 -9.46 -2.61
C LEU A 78 2.84 -10.62 -3.09
N TYR A 79 4.14 -10.42 -3.21
CA TYR A 79 5.09 -11.47 -3.59
C TYR A 79 5.07 -12.61 -2.59
N LEU A 80 5.13 -12.31 -1.29
CA LEU A 80 5.02 -13.33 -0.23
C LEU A 80 3.66 -14.02 -0.20
N TYR A 81 2.58 -13.28 -0.46
CA TYR A 81 1.22 -13.86 -0.52
C TYR A 81 1.07 -14.82 -1.69
N ALA A 82 1.55 -14.45 -2.87
CA ALA A 82 1.47 -15.23 -4.09
C ALA A 82 2.46 -16.42 -4.09
N TYR A 83 3.52 -16.35 -3.32
CA TYR A 83 4.55 -17.37 -3.27
C TYR A 83 4.01 -18.72 -2.81
N ARG A 84 4.23 -19.77 -3.61
CA ARG A 84 3.74 -21.11 -3.32
C ARG A 84 4.86 -22.10 -2.99
N ALA A 85 5.85 -22.18 -3.87
CA ALA A 85 7.03 -23.03 -3.71
C ALA A 85 8.05 -22.68 -4.81
N GLY A 86 9.33 -22.72 -4.49
CA GLY A 86 10.41 -22.47 -5.45
C GLY A 86 11.48 -21.54 -4.89
N ASP A 87 12.32 -21.02 -5.78
CA ASP A 87 13.38 -20.09 -5.40
C ASP A 87 12.85 -18.67 -5.28
N PHE A 88 13.17 -18.00 -4.19
CA PHE A 88 12.95 -16.56 -4.04
C PHE A 88 13.84 -15.78 -5.00
N ARG A 89 13.27 -15.30 -6.13
CA ARG A 89 14.01 -14.59 -7.18
C ARG A 89 13.75 -13.09 -7.11
N PHE A 90 14.84 -12.32 -7.07
CA PHE A 90 14.75 -10.85 -7.09
C PHE A 90 14.06 -10.32 -8.36
N ALA A 91 14.30 -10.95 -9.51
CA ALA A 91 13.65 -10.56 -10.76
C ALA A 91 12.12 -10.68 -10.70
N THR A 92 11.59 -11.73 -10.08
CA THR A 92 10.15 -11.91 -9.91
C THR A 92 9.57 -10.82 -8.99
N TYR A 93 10.28 -10.46 -7.91
CA TYR A 93 9.88 -9.33 -7.06
C TYR A 93 9.81 -8.02 -7.85
N LEU A 94 10.82 -7.73 -8.71
CA LEU A 94 10.82 -6.54 -9.55
C LEU A 94 9.64 -6.52 -10.53
N LEU A 95 9.27 -7.68 -11.10
CA LEU A 95 8.10 -7.78 -11.96
C LEU A 95 6.80 -7.50 -11.20
N VAL A 96 6.66 -8.02 -9.99
CA VAL A 96 5.51 -7.71 -9.12
C VAL A 96 5.49 -6.23 -8.76
N ALA A 97 6.64 -5.62 -8.44
CA ALA A 97 6.73 -4.19 -8.16
C ALA A 97 6.36 -3.33 -9.38
N ALA A 98 6.82 -3.70 -10.57
CA ALA A 98 6.44 -3.03 -11.82
C ALA A 98 4.94 -3.18 -12.12
N TRP A 99 4.35 -4.34 -11.82
CA TRP A 99 2.91 -4.58 -11.95
C TRP A 99 2.10 -3.68 -11.02
N VAL A 100 2.48 -3.60 -9.73
CA VAL A 100 1.85 -2.71 -8.75
C VAL A 100 1.93 -1.26 -9.19
N LEU A 101 3.11 -0.81 -9.62
CA LEU A 101 3.34 0.54 -10.12
C LEU A 101 2.48 0.85 -11.35
N GLY A 102 2.33 -0.11 -12.27
CA GLY A 102 1.49 0.03 -13.46
C GLY A 102 0.02 0.24 -13.11
N ILE A 103 -0.51 -0.55 -12.17
CA ILE A 103 -1.91 -0.40 -11.72
C ILE A 103 -2.10 0.92 -10.96
N ASP A 104 -1.14 1.32 -10.14
CA ASP A 104 -1.21 2.60 -9.42
C ASP A 104 -1.17 3.79 -10.38
N ALA A 105 -0.37 3.72 -11.44
CA ALA A 105 -0.35 4.71 -12.52
C ALA A 105 -1.70 4.81 -13.25
N VAL A 106 -2.34 3.68 -13.57
CA VAL A 106 -3.67 3.65 -14.16
C VAL A 106 -4.70 4.28 -13.23
N LYS A 107 -4.64 3.97 -11.94
CA LYS A 107 -5.51 4.55 -10.91
C LYS A 107 -5.35 6.07 -10.84
N LEU A 108 -4.13 6.57 -10.85
CA LEU A 108 -3.84 8.01 -10.88
C LEU A 108 -4.36 8.68 -12.15
N ALA A 109 -4.22 8.03 -13.31
CA ALA A 109 -4.75 8.54 -14.57
C ALA A 109 -6.27 8.65 -14.54
N VAL A 110 -6.97 7.62 -14.05
CA VAL A 110 -8.43 7.64 -13.87
C VAL A 110 -8.85 8.76 -12.91
N ALA A 111 -8.16 8.89 -11.78
CA ALA A 111 -8.43 9.95 -10.82
C ALA A 111 -8.22 11.35 -11.42
N ALA A 112 -7.20 11.55 -12.25
CA ALA A 112 -6.95 12.81 -12.96
C ALA A 112 -8.06 13.15 -13.96
N VAL A 113 -8.54 12.15 -14.74
CA VAL A 113 -9.67 12.32 -15.67
C VAL A 113 -10.94 12.72 -14.92
N VAL A 114 -11.25 12.04 -13.81
CA VAL A 114 -12.41 12.37 -12.96
C VAL A 114 -12.30 13.79 -12.42
N ASN A 115 -11.13 14.17 -11.90
CA ASN A 115 -10.90 15.53 -11.39
C ASN A 115 -11.08 16.59 -12.49
N TYR A 116 -10.54 16.34 -13.69
CA TYR A 116 -10.69 17.25 -14.84
C TYR A 116 -12.15 17.40 -15.24
N THR A 117 -12.89 16.30 -15.33
CA THR A 117 -14.29 16.29 -15.76
C THR A 117 -15.21 17.02 -14.78
N PHE A 118 -15.02 16.80 -13.48
CA PHE A 118 -15.90 17.36 -12.45
C PHE A 118 -15.41 18.67 -11.83
N ARG A 119 -14.24 19.21 -12.25
CA ARG A 119 -13.64 20.46 -11.77
C ARG A 119 -13.53 20.58 -10.24
N ILE A 120 -13.23 19.48 -9.57
CA ILE A 120 -13.20 19.39 -8.09
C ILE A 120 -11.80 19.72 -7.52
N SER A 121 -10.98 20.52 -8.22
CA SER A 121 -9.55 20.66 -7.99
C SER A 121 -9.12 20.89 -6.53
N LYS A 122 -9.79 21.81 -5.80
CA LYS A 122 -9.41 22.12 -4.40
C LYS A 122 -9.74 20.97 -3.43
N ARG A 123 -10.93 20.36 -3.56
CA ARG A 123 -11.33 19.21 -2.72
C ARG A 123 -10.52 17.96 -3.07
N PHE A 124 -10.18 17.80 -4.35
CA PHE A 124 -9.39 16.66 -4.82
C PHE A 124 -7.97 16.66 -4.24
N ALA A 125 -7.29 17.81 -4.20
CA ALA A 125 -5.96 17.90 -3.59
C ALA A 125 -6.00 17.48 -2.12
N LEU A 126 -6.98 17.96 -1.35
CA LEU A 126 -7.15 17.59 0.05
C LEU A 126 -7.42 16.09 0.22
N ILE A 127 -8.30 15.52 -0.60
CA ILE A 127 -8.62 14.10 -0.58
C ILE A 127 -7.39 13.27 -0.91
N SER A 128 -6.62 13.67 -1.93
CA SER A 128 -5.39 13.00 -2.34
C SER A 128 -4.36 12.97 -1.22
N THR A 129 -4.16 14.09 -0.51
CA THR A 129 -3.23 14.15 0.62
C THR A 129 -3.66 13.22 1.76
N HIS A 130 -4.95 13.24 2.14
CA HIS A 130 -5.46 12.34 3.17
C HIS A 130 -5.36 10.88 2.77
N TYR A 131 -5.56 10.58 1.50
CA TYR A 131 -5.44 9.25 0.93
C TYR A 131 -3.98 8.77 0.96
N ASN A 132 -3.03 9.60 0.51
CA ASN A 132 -1.61 9.29 0.55
C ASN A 132 -1.11 9.03 1.97
N ASN A 133 -1.54 9.83 2.93
CA ASN A 133 -1.20 9.64 4.35
C ASN A 133 -1.77 8.33 4.90
N LEU A 134 -3.01 7.97 4.55
CA LEU A 134 -3.61 6.70 4.96
C LEU A 134 -2.83 5.51 4.38
N TRP A 135 -2.47 5.55 3.10
CA TRP A 135 -1.65 4.52 2.47
C TRP A 135 -0.26 4.41 3.10
N THR A 136 0.36 5.52 3.48
CA THR A 136 1.62 5.52 4.21
C THR A 136 1.51 4.72 5.51
N VAL A 137 0.47 4.98 6.31
CA VAL A 137 0.26 4.24 7.57
C VAL A 137 0.00 2.76 7.34
N ILE A 138 -0.81 2.43 6.34
CA ILE A 138 -1.07 1.04 5.97
C ILE A 138 0.25 0.35 5.57
N CYS A 139 1.07 0.98 4.73
CA CYS A 139 2.36 0.43 4.32
C CYS A 139 3.37 0.32 5.48
N CYS A 140 3.38 1.26 6.42
CA CYS A 140 4.17 1.11 7.65
C CYS A 140 3.74 -0.12 8.45
N GLY A 141 2.43 -0.36 8.58
CA GLY A 141 1.89 -1.57 9.21
C GLY A 141 2.30 -2.85 8.48
N PHE A 142 2.20 -2.86 7.15
CA PHE A 142 2.68 -3.98 6.32
C PHE A 142 4.19 -4.19 6.47
N TYR A 143 4.99 -3.12 6.49
CA TYR A 143 6.43 -3.21 6.66
C TYR A 143 6.81 -3.88 8.00
N VAL A 144 6.21 -3.44 9.09
CA VAL A 144 6.43 -4.06 10.42
C VAL A 144 5.98 -5.52 10.41
N ALA A 145 4.81 -5.83 9.84
CA ALA A 145 4.34 -7.20 9.72
C ALA A 145 5.29 -8.07 8.89
N LEU A 146 5.83 -7.55 7.78
CA LEU A 146 6.79 -8.26 6.93
C LEU A 146 8.06 -8.62 7.68
N LEU A 147 8.58 -7.74 8.56
CA LEU A 147 9.75 -8.06 9.39
C LEU A 147 9.50 -9.28 10.29
N PHE A 148 8.27 -9.46 10.80
CA PHE A 148 7.92 -10.66 11.56
C PHE A 148 7.67 -11.87 10.65
N LEU A 149 6.92 -11.67 9.56
CA LEU A 149 6.49 -12.75 8.69
C LEU A 149 7.64 -13.42 7.91
N LEU A 150 8.69 -12.64 7.58
CA LEU A 150 9.89 -13.18 6.94
C LEU A 150 10.63 -14.20 7.82
N ASN A 151 10.45 -14.13 9.14
CA ASN A 151 11.06 -15.06 10.10
C ASN A 151 10.16 -16.27 10.43
N ILE A 152 8.96 -16.37 9.86
CA ILE A 152 8.02 -17.46 10.12
C ILE A 152 8.10 -18.47 8.98
N ASP A 153 8.52 -19.69 9.29
CA ASP A 153 8.62 -20.81 8.31
C ASP A 153 7.27 -21.46 7.95
N ASN A 154 6.15 -20.80 8.28
CA ASN A 154 4.82 -21.32 8.02
C ASN A 154 4.09 -20.51 6.94
N ALA A 155 4.14 -20.99 5.69
CA ALA A 155 3.52 -20.31 4.55
C ALA A 155 1.99 -20.12 4.70
N VAL A 156 1.29 -21.05 5.36
CA VAL A 156 -0.16 -20.93 5.57
C VAL A 156 -0.46 -19.81 6.56
N LEU A 157 0.26 -19.75 7.66
CA LEU A 157 0.13 -18.70 8.67
C LEU A 157 0.45 -17.32 8.06
N THR A 158 1.52 -17.22 7.28
CA THR A 158 1.92 -16.00 6.58
C THR A 158 0.81 -15.48 5.67
N LYS A 159 0.17 -16.35 4.88
CA LYS A 159 -0.94 -15.97 4.00
C LYS A 159 -2.15 -15.47 4.79
N TRP A 160 -2.52 -16.14 5.87
CA TRP A 160 -3.64 -15.71 6.71
C TRP A 160 -3.37 -14.37 7.41
N LEU A 161 -2.16 -14.13 7.89
CA LEU A 161 -1.79 -12.86 8.51
C LEU A 161 -1.78 -11.72 7.49
N LEU A 162 -1.23 -11.93 6.29
CA LEU A 162 -1.28 -10.94 5.21
C LEU A 162 -2.72 -10.64 4.77
N PHE A 163 -3.56 -11.67 4.67
CA PHE A 163 -4.98 -11.51 4.36
C PHE A 163 -5.71 -10.70 5.45
N ALA A 164 -5.49 -11.03 6.71
CA ALA A 164 -6.08 -10.29 7.83
C ALA A 164 -5.63 -8.82 7.82
N LEU A 165 -4.35 -8.55 7.55
CA LEU A 165 -3.81 -7.20 7.46
C LEU A 165 -4.43 -6.41 6.29
N ALA A 166 -4.61 -7.07 5.13
CA ALA A 166 -5.30 -6.47 3.98
C ALA A 166 -6.76 -6.12 4.30
N LEU A 167 -7.44 -6.99 5.05
CA LEU A 167 -8.82 -6.73 5.47
C LEU A 167 -8.89 -5.54 6.42
N VAL A 168 -7.98 -5.44 7.39
CA VAL A 168 -7.86 -4.25 8.26
C VAL A 168 -7.60 -2.99 7.45
N ALA A 169 -6.72 -3.03 6.45
CA ALA A 169 -6.46 -1.90 5.56
C ALA A 169 -7.73 -1.44 4.82
N ILE A 170 -8.49 -2.38 4.24
CA ILE A 170 -9.76 -2.08 3.57
C ILE A 170 -10.76 -1.42 4.53
N VAL A 171 -10.88 -1.93 5.75
CA VAL A 171 -11.76 -1.35 6.78
C VAL A 171 -11.34 0.07 7.13
N LEU A 172 -10.03 0.34 7.30
CA LEU A 172 -9.52 1.68 7.57
C LEU A 172 -9.81 2.65 6.42
N ILE A 173 -9.61 2.21 5.18
CA ILE A 173 -9.95 2.99 3.98
C ILE A 173 -11.45 3.31 3.99
N PHE A 174 -12.30 2.31 4.23
CA PHE A 174 -13.75 2.47 4.27
C PHE A 174 -14.20 3.47 5.35
N ILE A 175 -13.69 3.34 6.57
CA ILE A 175 -14.00 4.27 7.67
C ILE A 175 -13.58 5.71 7.30
N LYS A 176 -12.40 5.88 6.69
CA LYS A 176 -11.92 7.20 6.30
C LYS A 176 -12.79 7.83 5.22
N TRP A 177 -13.18 7.07 4.21
CA TRP A 177 -14.08 7.53 3.14
C TRP A 177 -15.45 7.93 3.66
N ILE A 178 -16.04 7.14 4.58
CA ILE A 178 -17.30 7.51 5.22
C ILE A 178 -17.16 8.86 5.93
N ARG A 179 -16.08 9.06 6.70
CA ARG A 179 -15.87 10.32 7.44
C ARG A 179 -15.68 11.53 6.53
N ILE A 180 -15.11 11.34 5.32
CA ILE A 180 -14.86 12.44 4.37
C ILE A 180 -16.14 12.83 3.62
N PHE A 181 -16.95 11.85 3.23
CA PHE A 181 -18.05 12.07 2.27
C PHE A 181 -19.44 11.87 2.82
N CYS A 182 -19.61 11.20 3.97
CA CYS A 182 -20.95 10.86 4.45
C CYS A 182 -21.61 12.08 5.12
N THR A 183 -22.23 12.93 4.30
CA THR A 183 -23.15 13.97 4.76
C THR A 183 -24.62 13.55 4.59
N ASP A 184 -24.91 12.71 3.57
CA ASP A 184 -26.26 12.25 3.23
C ASP A 184 -26.28 10.79 2.77
N MET A 185 -27.46 10.12 2.91
CA MET A 185 -27.65 8.72 2.48
C MET A 185 -27.34 8.47 0.99
N ARG A 186 -27.61 9.43 0.13
CA ARG A 186 -27.29 9.33 -1.31
C ARG A 186 -25.78 9.34 -1.55
N SER A 187 -25.04 10.16 -0.79
CA SER A 187 -23.57 10.22 -0.84
C SER A 187 -22.95 8.89 -0.43
N PHE A 188 -23.55 8.14 0.49
CA PHE A 188 -23.07 6.83 0.92
C PHE A 188 -23.01 5.81 -0.21
N LEU A 189 -24.04 5.75 -1.05
CA LEU A 189 -24.10 4.79 -2.17
C LEU A 189 -23.00 5.08 -3.22
N TYR A 190 -22.75 6.38 -3.51
CA TYR A 190 -21.64 6.78 -4.39
C TYR A 190 -20.28 6.42 -3.79
N ILE A 191 -20.10 6.55 -2.48
CA ILE A 191 -18.86 6.18 -1.79
C ILE A 191 -18.61 4.69 -1.90
N VAL A 192 -19.62 3.85 -1.64
CA VAL A 192 -19.50 2.40 -1.76
C VAL A 192 -19.10 2.02 -3.19
N LEU A 193 -19.75 2.59 -4.20
CA LEU A 193 -19.43 2.33 -5.60
C LEU A 193 -18.00 2.78 -5.94
N TYR A 194 -17.57 3.93 -5.46
CA TYR A 194 -16.23 4.48 -5.68
C TYR A 194 -15.15 3.58 -5.03
N ILE A 195 -15.34 3.16 -3.79
CA ILE A 195 -14.40 2.25 -3.11
C ILE A 195 -14.32 0.92 -3.84
N LEU A 196 -15.46 0.38 -4.27
CA LEU A 196 -15.52 -0.91 -4.93
C LEU A 196 -14.78 -0.88 -6.27
N THR A 197 -14.91 0.20 -7.03
CA THR A 197 -14.30 0.34 -8.37
C THR A 197 -12.84 0.80 -8.32
N LEU A 198 -12.49 1.74 -7.44
CA LEU A 198 -11.15 2.36 -7.42
C LEU A 198 -10.20 1.77 -6.38
N GLU A 199 -10.71 1.03 -5.38
CA GLU A 199 -9.87 0.42 -4.36
C GLU A 199 -9.90 -1.11 -4.42
N VAL A 200 -11.08 -1.70 -4.34
CA VAL A 200 -11.21 -3.16 -4.26
C VAL A 200 -10.86 -3.82 -5.59
N LEU A 201 -11.34 -3.30 -6.71
CA LEU A 201 -11.07 -3.87 -8.02
C LEU A 201 -9.58 -3.83 -8.41
N PRO A 202 -8.85 -2.69 -8.27
CA PRO A 202 -7.41 -2.68 -8.52
C PRO A 202 -6.63 -3.61 -7.58
N LEU A 203 -7.03 -3.71 -6.31
CA LEU A 203 -6.41 -4.62 -5.36
C LEU A 203 -6.58 -6.09 -5.77
N LEU A 204 -7.77 -6.48 -6.23
CA LEU A 204 -8.02 -7.82 -6.77
C LEU A 204 -7.16 -8.09 -8.01
N VAL A 205 -7.08 -7.12 -8.93
CA VAL A 205 -6.24 -7.24 -10.13
C VAL A 205 -4.76 -7.35 -9.76
N MET A 206 -4.29 -6.60 -8.75
CA MET A 206 -2.92 -6.73 -8.24
C MET A 206 -2.64 -8.13 -7.67
N ILE A 207 -3.55 -8.67 -6.87
CA ILE A 207 -3.42 -10.02 -6.28
C ILE A 207 -3.42 -11.10 -7.38
N MET A 208 -4.34 -11.03 -8.32
CA MET A 208 -4.43 -11.99 -9.42
C MET A 208 -3.19 -11.94 -10.31
N GLY A 209 -2.74 -10.73 -10.69
CA GLY A 209 -1.55 -10.55 -11.51
C GLY A 209 -0.27 -10.99 -10.79
N ALA A 210 -0.12 -10.71 -9.50
CA ALA A 210 0.99 -11.21 -8.72
C ALA A 210 1.02 -12.74 -8.67
N GLY A 211 -0.15 -13.40 -8.55
CA GLY A 211 -0.26 -14.85 -8.65
C GLY A 211 0.25 -15.39 -9.99
N TYR A 212 -0.13 -14.76 -11.09
CA TYR A 212 0.32 -15.12 -12.45
C TYR A 212 1.83 -14.91 -12.67
N ILE A 213 2.42 -13.90 -12.05
CA ILE A 213 3.85 -13.56 -12.20
C ILE A 213 4.72 -14.52 -11.38
N VAL A 214 4.20 -14.98 -10.23
CA VAL A 214 4.96 -15.82 -9.29
C VAL A 214 4.84 -17.32 -9.62
N ASP A 215 3.72 -17.76 -10.22
CA ASP A 215 3.52 -19.13 -10.70
C ASP A 215 4.40 -19.42 -11.94
#